data_e906814661a4ac817f7c2683725dfb9e
#
_entry.id   e906814661a4ac817f7c2683725dfb9e
#
_cell.length_a   1.000
_cell.length_b   1.000
_cell.length_c   1.000
_cell.angle_alpha   90.00
_cell.angle_beta   90.00
_cell.angle_gamma   90.00
#
_symmetry.space_group_name_H-M   'P 1'
#
loop_
_entity.id
_entity.type
_entity.pdbx_description
1 polymer ?
#
loop_
_entity_poly.entity_id
_entity_poly.type
_entity_poly.pdbx_seq_one_letter_code
_entity_poly.pdbx_strand_id
1 'polypeptide(L)'
;MSDKNDKISAAIKTSIGGQALIEGIMMQGPDKRSIVVRGPEGIVTKVEPLKKRTGIAKWPLIRGVVNFASSMVSGVKALMYSAEFFPEEEDAKPSKFDEWLEKKLGSEKMEKAVISFSVVLGVLFSVGLFFLLPTLISGLFDRVIHSAVIRSLIEGVIRIAIFMGYMILISKMKDMKRVFSYHGAEHKTIRCYEAQLPLTVENCRGMTRLHPRCGTSFLFVVVMISILLFALVSAVLPTSNMLVRLVVRLALLPFVVAISYEFNRLVGRHDNWLTRILTAPGMWFQNFTTNEPDDSMLEVGIEALKLVLPDEAGADRW
;
A
#
# COMPACT_ATOMS: atom_id res chain seq x y z
N MET A 1 -17.62 5.85 -25.18
CA MET A 1 -18.55 4.87 -24.55
C MET A 1 -18.54 5.19 -23.07
N SER A 2 -19.55 5.92 -22.60
CA SER A 2 -19.68 6.32 -21.19
C SER A 2 -19.98 5.08 -20.36
N ASP A 3 -19.17 4.88 -19.33
CA ASP A 3 -19.13 3.71 -18.47
C ASP A 3 -20.50 3.50 -17.78
N LYS A 4 -21.26 2.49 -18.22
CA LYS A 4 -22.50 2.05 -17.55
C LYS A 4 -22.24 1.47 -16.15
N ASN A 5 -20.96 1.24 -15.79
CA ASN A 5 -20.54 0.57 -14.56
C ASN A 5 -20.42 1.48 -13.33
N ASP A 6 -20.46 2.82 -13.51
CA ASP A 6 -20.42 3.76 -12.38
C ASP A 6 -21.75 3.83 -11.58
N LYS A 7 -22.79 3.09 -11.99
CA LYS A 7 -24.13 3.17 -11.39
C LYS A 7 -24.46 2.09 -10.37
N ILE A 8 -23.61 1.08 -10.17
CA ILE A 8 -23.85 0.12 -9.08
C ILE A 8 -23.34 0.75 -7.80
N SER A 9 -24.22 1.47 -7.12
CA SER A 9 -23.94 1.99 -5.77
C SER A 9 -23.68 0.82 -4.83
N ALA A 10 -22.62 0.90 -4.04
CA ALA A 10 -22.33 -0.09 -3.00
C ALA A 10 -23.53 -0.15 -2.03
N ALA A 11 -24.18 -1.31 -1.93
CA ALA A 11 -25.28 -1.53 -0.99
C ALA A 11 -24.76 -1.60 0.46
N ILE A 12 -23.52 -2.06 0.64
CA ILE A 12 -22.82 -2.11 1.93
C ILE A 12 -21.41 -1.55 1.79
N LYS A 13 -20.81 -1.19 2.91
CA LYS A 13 -19.38 -0.83 2.98
C LYS A 13 -18.69 -1.82 3.91
N THR A 14 -17.80 -2.63 3.34
CA THR A 14 -17.03 -3.60 4.13
C THR A 14 -15.73 -3.02 4.66
N SER A 15 -15.28 -3.50 5.81
CA SER A 15 -13.94 -3.24 6.36
C SER A 15 -12.90 -4.23 5.82
N ILE A 16 -13.31 -5.19 5.00
CA ILE A 16 -12.41 -6.13 4.35
C ILE A 16 -11.56 -5.36 3.32
N GLY A 17 -10.28 -5.59 3.35
CA GLY A 17 -9.31 -5.06 2.41
C GLY A 17 -8.23 -6.08 2.14
N GLY A 18 -7.39 -5.85 1.14
CA GLY A 18 -6.38 -6.80 0.79
C GLY A 18 -5.06 -6.16 0.34
N GLN A 19 -4.24 -7.00 -0.23
CA GLN A 19 -2.97 -6.66 -0.83
C GLN A 19 -2.68 -7.66 -1.94
N ALA A 20 -2.33 -7.16 -3.12
CA ALA A 20 -1.82 -7.99 -4.20
C ALA A 20 -0.45 -8.56 -3.85
N LEU A 21 -0.22 -9.79 -4.25
CA LEU A 21 1.01 -10.56 -4.06
C LEU A 21 1.53 -11.05 -5.43
N ILE A 22 2.63 -11.79 -5.42
CA ILE A 22 3.11 -12.51 -6.60
C ILE A 22 2.12 -13.65 -6.86
N GLU A 23 1.46 -13.61 -8.02
CA GLU A 23 0.46 -14.59 -8.45
C GLU A 23 -0.63 -14.87 -7.40
N GLY A 24 -0.97 -13.86 -6.57
CA GLY A 24 -1.88 -14.07 -5.46
C GLY A 24 -2.48 -12.81 -4.86
N ILE A 25 -3.35 -13.03 -3.88
CA ILE A 25 -4.00 -11.97 -3.10
C ILE A 25 -4.04 -12.37 -1.63
N MET A 26 -3.65 -11.43 -0.76
CA MET A 26 -3.94 -11.50 0.67
C MET A 26 -5.19 -10.68 0.93
N MET A 27 -6.18 -11.27 1.59
CA MET A 27 -7.36 -10.56 2.12
C MET A 27 -7.34 -10.55 3.63
N GLN A 28 -7.83 -9.47 4.21
CA GLN A 28 -7.96 -9.33 5.65
C GLN A 28 -9.39 -8.92 6.01
N GLY A 29 -10.06 -9.80 6.72
CA GLY A 29 -11.36 -9.57 7.31
C GLY A 29 -11.27 -9.12 8.79
N PRO A 30 -12.40 -9.12 9.51
CA PRO A 30 -12.45 -8.75 10.92
C PRO A 30 -11.62 -9.64 11.85
N ASP A 31 -11.69 -10.96 11.65
CA ASP A 31 -11.13 -11.96 12.55
C ASP A 31 -10.09 -12.88 11.89
N LYS A 32 -10.05 -12.90 10.56
CA LYS A 32 -9.21 -13.82 9.78
C LYS A 32 -8.46 -13.06 8.68
N ARG A 33 -7.32 -13.61 8.28
CA ARG A 33 -6.57 -13.22 7.08
C ARG A 33 -6.42 -14.45 6.20
N SER A 34 -6.61 -14.30 4.91
CA SER A 34 -6.33 -15.31 3.91
C SER A 34 -5.15 -14.87 3.04
N ILE A 35 -4.36 -15.82 2.59
CA ILE A 35 -3.38 -15.68 1.52
C ILE A 35 -3.72 -16.75 0.50
N VAL A 36 -4.03 -16.35 -0.71
CA VAL A 36 -4.36 -17.24 -1.82
C VAL A 36 -3.42 -16.97 -2.96
N VAL A 37 -2.69 -17.99 -3.38
CA VAL A 37 -1.67 -17.92 -4.43
C VAL A 37 -1.99 -18.97 -5.49
N ARG A 38 -1.91 -18.60 -6.76
CA ARG A 38 -1.98 -19.53 -7.89
C ARG A 38 -0.58 -20.04 -8.19
N GLY A 39 -0.18 -21.11 -7.49
CA GLY A 39 1.09 -21.78 -7.76
C GLY A 39 1.05 -22.63 -9.03
N PRO A 40 2.19 -23.23 -9.42
CA PRO A 40 2.29 -24.10 -10.61
C PRO A 40 1.36 -25.32 -10.58
N GLU A 41 1.11 -25.86 -9.39
CA GLU A 41 0.27 -27.06 -9.18
C GLU A 41 -1.22 -26.72 -8.90
N GLY A 42 -1.58 -25.45 -8.84
CA GLY A 42 -2.94 -25.00 -8.57
C GLY A 42 -3.04 -23.89 -7.52
N ILE A 43 -4.26 -23.68 -7.01
CA ILE A 43 -4.50 -22.66 -5.99
C ILE A 43 -4.11 -23.19 -4.60
N VAL A 44 -3.21 -22.46 -3.93
CA VAL A 44 -2.80 -22.71 -2.56
C VAL A 44 -3.42 -21.65 -1.65
N THR A 45 -3.99 -22.10 -0.53
CA THR A 45 -4.68 -21.23 0.43
C THR A 45 -4.05 -21.34 1.82
N LYS A 46 -3.91 -20.21 2.49
CA LYS A 46 -3.49 -20.13 3.90
C LYS A 46 -4.38 -19.17 4.63
N VAL A 47 -4.94 -19.61 5.76
CA VAL A 47 -5.80 -18.77 6.61
C VAL A 47 -5.16 -18.63 7.98
N GLU A 48 -5.07 -17.39 8.46
CA GLU A 48 -4.49 -17.06 9.75
C GLU A 48 -5.50 -16.28 10.61
N PRO A 49 -5.68 -16.61 11.91
CA PRO A 49 -6.51 -15.81 12.79
C PRO A 49 -5.84 -14.47 13.09
N LEU A 50 -6.64 -13.41 13.18
CA LEU A 50 -6.17 -12.09 13.57
C LEU A 50 -6.32 -11.87 15.07
N LYS A 51 -5.24 -11.43 15.70
CA LYS A 51 -5.29 -11.04 17.11
C LYS A 51 -6.04 -9.73 17.27
N LYS A 52 -7.11 -9.72 18.07
CA LYS A 52 -7.84 -8.50 18.43
C LYS A 52 -6.92 -7.57 19.22
N ARG A 53 -6.85 -6.33 18.81
CA ARG A 53 -6.04 -5.33 19.50
C ARG A 53 -6.70 -4.90 20.79
N THR A 54 -5.89 -4.63 21.80
CA THR A 54 -6.35 -4.22 23.14
C THR A 54 -5.56 -3.01 23.63
N GLY A 55 -6.07 -2.34 24.66
CA GLY A 55 -5.38 -1.26 25.34
C GLY A 55 -5.07 -0.02 24.46
N ILE A 56 -3.90 0.56 24.65
CA ILE A 56 -3.43 1.81 24.05
C ILE A 56 -3.38 1.74 22.50
N ALA A 57 -3.19 0.54 21.93
CA ALA A 57 -3.19 0.33 20.48
C ALA A 57 -4.54 0.65 19.79
N LYS A 58 -5.61 0.88 20.56
CA LYS A 58 -6.92 1.32 20.04
C LYS A 58 -7.11 2.83 20.04
N TRP A 59 -6.23 3.58 20.70
CA TRP A 59 -6.38 5.02 20.83
C TRP A 59 -6.20 5.72 19.47
N PRO A 60 -6.95 6.79 19.21
CA PRO A 60 -6.75 7.63 18.03
C PRO A 60 -5.28 8.02 17.88
N LEU A 61 -4.82 8.16 16.65
CA LEU A 61 -3.44 8.40 16.25
C LEU A 61 -2.50 7.19 16.49
N ILE A 62 -2.46 6.61 17.70
CA ILE A 62 -1.62 5.44 18.01
C ILE A 62 -2.04 4.25 17.14
N ARG A 63 -3.34 4.01 17.03
CA ARG A 63 -3.86 2.92 16.18
C ARG A 63 -3.45 3.04 14.71
N GLY A 64 -3.31 4.26 14.20
CA GLY A 64 -2.86 4.53 12.84
C GLY A 64 -1.44 4.01 12.59
N VAL A 65 -0.52 4.37 13.47
CA VAL A 65 0.88 3.92 13.39
C VAL A 65 0.98 2.40 13.57
N VAL A 66 0.27 1.85 14.57
CA VAL A 66 0.27 0.41 14.86
C VAL A 66 -0.34 -0.39 13.70
N ASN A 67 -1.45 0.11 13.10
CA ASN A 67 -2.07 -0.53 11.95
C ASN A 67 -1.15 -0.52 10.73
N PHE A 68 -0.55 0.63 10.44
CA PHE A 68 0.38 0.76 9.32
C PHE A 68 1.59 -0.18 9.47
N ALA A 69 2.27 -0.14 10.63
CA ALA A 69 3.40 -1.02 10.90
C ALA A 69 3.03 -2.51 10.80
N SER A 70 1.88 -2.88 11.37
CA SER A 70 1.38 -4.26 11.30
C SER A 70 1.06 -4.70 9.86
N SER A 71 0.46 -3.81 9.06
CA SER A 71 0.15 -4.09 7.65
C SER A 71 1.42 -4.23 6.82
N MET A 72 2.44 -3.39 7.07
CA MET A 72 3.75 -3.50 6.41
C MET A 72 4.41 -4.86 6.69
N VAL A 73 4.51 -5.24 7.97
CA VAL A 73 5.12 -6.53 8.36
C VAL A 73 4.35 -7.70 7.77
N SER A 74 3.02 -7.64 7.83
CA SER A 74 2.17 -8.70 7.29
C SER A 74 2.24 -8.79 5.78
N GLY A 75 2.27 -7.64 5.10
CA GLY A 75 2.39 -7.57 3.65
C GLY A 75 3.71 -8.14 3.15
N VAL A 76 4.83 -7.79 3.81
CA VAL A 76 6.14 -8.36 3.46
C VAL A 76 6.14 -9.87 3.66
N LYS A 77 5.62 -10.39 4.79
CA LYS A 77 5.54 -11.82 5.03
C LYS A 77 4.68 -12.55 4.00
N ALA A 78 3.54 -11.98 3.62
CA ALA A 78 2.66 -12.55 2.60
C ALA A 78 3.30 -12.54 1.22
N LEU A 79 4.02 -11.46 0.88
CA LEU A 79 4.75 -11.36 -0.38
C LEU A 79 5.87 -12.42 -0.46
N MET A 80 6.63 -12.59 0.62
CA MET A 80 7.65 -13.64 0.70
C MET A 80 7.05 -15.03 0.58
N TYR A 81 5.96 -15.31 1.31
CA TYR A 81 5.25 -16.58 1.21
C TYR A 81 4.77 -16.85 -0.23
N SER A 82 4.28 -15.82 -0.94
CA SER A 82 3.87 -16.00 -2.33
C SER A 82 5.06 -16.24 -3.26
N ALA A 83 6.22 -15.64 -2.97
CA ALA A 83 7.45 -15.83 -3.75
C ALA A 83 8.02 -17.26 -3.66
N GLU A 84 7.79 -17.97 -2.53
CA GLU A 84 8.25 -19.36 -2.34
C GLU A 84 7.70 -20.34 -3.41
N PHE A 85 6.54 -20.01 -4.03
CA PHE A 85 5.94 -20.84 -5.09
C PHE A 85 6.53 -20.58 -6.47
N PHE A 86 7.37 -19.56 -6.60
CA PHE A 86 8.00 -19.14 -7.87
C PHE A 86 9.50 -18.96 -7.63
N PRO A 87 10.25 -20.04 -7.35
CA PRO A 87 11.70 -19.92 -7.22
C PRO A 87 12.26 -19.35 -8.53
N GLU A 88 13.17 -18.38 -8.40
CA GLU A 88 13.92 -17.91 -9.56
C GLU A 88 14.62 -19.10 -10.21
N GLU A 89 14.63 -19.14 -11.55
CA GLU A 89 15.30 -20.22 -12.29
C GLU A 89 16.74 -20.37 -11.77
N GLU A 90 17.13 -21.60 -11.44
CA GLU A 90 18.42 -21.97 -10.84
C GLU A 90 19.66 -21.61 -11.71
N ASP A 91 19.49 -20.90 -12.81
CA ASP A 91 20.57 -20.50 -13.72
C ASP A 91 21.49 -19.39 -13.19
N ALA A 92 21.13 -18.73 -12.12
CA ALA A 92 22.02 -17.79 -11.43
C ALA A 92 22.99 -18.56 -10.52
N LYS A 93 24.17 -18.93 -11.03
CA LYS A 93 25.25 -19.47 -10.17
C LYS A 93 25.44 -18.55 -8.98
N PRO A 94 25.39 -19.08 -7.73
CA PRO A 94 25.59 -18.26 -6.54
C PRO A 94 26.87 -17.45 -6.67
N SER A 95 26.82 -16.18 -6.30
CA SER A 95 28.02 -15.37 -6.35
C SER A 95 29.03 -15.89 -5.31
N LYS A 96 30.33 -15.64 -5.53
CA LYS A 96 31.35 -16.00 -4.54
C LYS A 96 31.08 -15.38 -3.16
N PHE A 97 30.32 -14.28 -3.12
CA PHE A 97 29.91 -13.63 -1.89
C PHE A 97 28.78 -14.44 -1.20
N ASP A 98 27.83 -14.97 -1.97
CA ASP A 98 26.74 -15.80 -1.45
C ASP A 98 27.29 -17.11 -0.88
N GLU A 99 28.23 -17.79 -1.59
CA GLU A 99 28.90 -18.98 -1.10
C GLU A 99 29.70 -18.72 0.20
N TRP A 100 30.38 -17.56 0.29
CA TRP A 100 31.11 -17.20 1.48
C TRP A 100 30.16 -16.90 2.67
N LEU A 101 29.03 -16.25 2.39
CA LEU A 101 28.03 -15.89 3.41
C LEU A 101 27.33 -17.15 3.93
N GLU A 102 26.97 -18.07 3.04
CA GLU A 102 26.35 -19.35 3.37
C GLU A 102 27.28 -20.22 4.23
N LYS A 103 28.54 -20.29 3.86
CA LYS A 103 29.56 -21.03 4.63
C LYS A 103 29.79 -20.49 6.03
N LYS A 104 29.56 -19.18 6.25
CA LYS A 104 29.80 -18.49 7.52
C LYS A 104 28.56 -18.49 8.44
N LEU A 105 27.38 -18.38 7.89
CA LEU A 105 26.13 -18.16 8.64
C LEU A 105 25.21 -19.39 8.64
N GLY A 106 25.36 -20.33 7.68
CA GLY A 106 24.42 -21.39 7.40
C GLY A 106 23.22 -20.89 6.57
N SER A 107 22.59 -21.76 5.79
CA SER A 107 21.57 -21.43 4.79
C SER A 107 20.40 -20.61 5.37
N GLU A 108 19.78 -21.05 6.47
CA GLU A 108 18.62 -20.36 7.10
C GLU A 108 18.95 -18.96 7.64
N LYS A 109 20.17 -18.78 8.22
CA LYS A 109 20.59 -17.47 8.73
C LYS A 109 21.00 -16.54 7.60
N MET A 110 21.58 -17.08 6.54
CA MET A 110 21.94 -16.34 5.33
C MET A 110 20.66 -15.76 4.68
N GLU A 111 19.65 -16.56 4.47
CA GLU A 111 18.38 -16.12 3.90
C GLU A 111 17.76 -14.97 4.70
N LYS A 112 17.66 -15.13 6.03
CA LYS A 112 17.17 -14.08 6.93
C LYS A 112 18.04 -12.81 6.89
N ALA A 113 19.36 -12.94 6.77
CA ALA A 113 20.27 -11.82 6.67
C ALA A 113 20.13 -11.07 5.35
N VAL A 114 20.03 -11.78 4.23
CA VAL A 114 19.80 -11.20 2.89
C VAL A 114 18.48 -10.45 2.85
N ILE A 115 17.40 -11.05 3.35
CA ILE A 115 16.09 -10.40 3.43
C ILE A 115 16.15 -9.13 4.29
N SER A 116 16.73 -9.24 5.49
CA SER A 116 16.84 -8.08 6.39
C SER A 116 17.67 -6.96 5.77
N PHE A 117 18.77 -7.30 5.10
CA PHE A 117 19.62 -6.35 4.39
C PHE A 117 18.85 -5.68 3.25
N SER A 118 18.13 -6.45 2.44
CA SER A 118 17.32 -5.93 1.33
C SER A 118 16.22 -4.98 1.81
N VAL A 119 15.56 -5.31 2.92
CA VAL A 119 14.55 -4.43 3.54
C VAL A 119 15.18 -3.13 4.02
N VAL A 120 16.33 -3.20 4.73
CA VAL A 120 17.05 -2.00 5.20
C VAL A 120 17.50 -1.14 4.01
N LEU A 121 18.06 -1.75 2.97
CA LEU A 121 18.48 -1.05 1.75
C LEU A 121 17.28 -0.38 1.05
N GLY A 122 16.16 -1.07 0.96
CA GLY A 122 14.91 -0.53 0.39
C GLY A 122 14.38 0.67 1.20
N VAL A 123 14.43 0.60 2.53
CA VAL A 123 14.05 1.73 3.40
C VAL A 123 15.01 2.91 3.20
N LEU A 124 16.32 2.69 3.19
CA LEU A 124 17.31 3.74 2.95
C LEU A 124 17.13 4.39 1.58
N PHE A 125 16.92 3.58 0.55
CA PHE A 125 16.61 4.06 -0.80
C PHE A 125 15.34 4.92 -0.82
N SER A 126 14.27 4.47 -0.16
CA SER A 126 13.01 5.22 -0.07
C SER A 126 13.18 6.55 0.66
N VAL A 127 13.92 6.57 1.76
CA VAL A 127 14.26 7.82 2.46
C VAL A 127 15.10 8.74 1.57
N GLY A 128 16.10 8.20 0.88
CA GLY A 128 16.91 8.93 -0.08
C GLY A 128 16.06 9.56 -1.19
N LEU A 129 15.21 8.77 -1.82
CA LEU A 129 14.41 9.18 -2.97
C LEU A 129 13.28 10.15 -2.59
N PHE A 130 12.54 9.90 -1.51
CA PHE A 130 11.32 10.67 -1.19
C PHE A 130 11.52 11.75 -0.13
N PHE A 131 12.63 11.78 0.59
CA PHE A 131 12.92 12.81 1.58
C PHE A 131 14.21 13.57 1.27
N LEU A 132 15.34 12.87 1.07
CA LEU A 132 16.61 13.53 0.86
C LEU A 132 16.66 14.25 -0.50
N LEU A 133 16.28 13.57 -1.59
CA LEU A 133 16.34 14.14 -2.95
C LEU A 133 15.44 15.37 -3.12
N PRO A 134 14.16 15.41 -2.70
CA PRO A 134 13.35 16.62 -2.74
C PRO A 134 13.95 17.76 -1.92
N THR A 135 14.53 17.44 -0.75
CA THR A 135 15.18 18.44 0.13
C THR A 135 16.43 19.02 -0.54
N LEU A 136 17.25 18.18 -1.19
CA LEU A 136 18.44 18.63 -1.94
C LEU A 136 18.04 19.55 -3.10
N ILE A 137 17.08 19.12 -3.91
CA ILE A 137 16.61 19.92 -5.06
C ILE A 137 16.03 21.24 -4.59
N SER A 138 15.18 21.24 -3.54
CA SER A 138 14.63 22.47 -3.00
C SER A 138 15.69 23.42 -2.42
N GLY A 139 16.78 22.85 -1.87
CA GLY A 139 17.92 23.60 -1.37
C GLY A 139 18.63 24.45 -2.42
N LEU A 140 18.55 24.09 -3.72
CA LEU A 140 19.09 24.93 -4.81
C LEU A 140 18.38 26.28 -4.90
N PHE A 141 17.15 26.37 -4.39
CA PHE A 141 16.35 27.59 -4.39
C PHE A 141 16.48 28.41 -3.09
N ASP A 142 17.29 27.98 -2.13
CA ASP A 142 17.43 28.63 -0.82
C ASP A 142 17.92 30.11 -0.94
N ARG A 143 18.70 30.41 -1.99
CA ARG A 143 19.20 31.78 -2.25
C ARG A 143 18.14 32.73 -2.81
N VAL A 144 17.11 32.19 -3.45
CA VAL A 144 16.06 32.97 -4.13
C VAL A 144 14.79 33.01 -3.29
N ILE A 145 14.49 31.92 -2.58
CA ILE A 145 13.24 31.77 -1.82
C ILE A 145 13.54 31.88 -0.33
N HIS A 146 13.26 33.03 0.24
CA HIS A 146 13.52 33.31 1.66
C HIS A 146 12.43 32.74 2.60
N SER A 147 11.21 32.53 2.11
CA SER A 147 10.12 32.00 2.91
C SER A 147 10.28 30.48 3.13
N ALA A 148 10.41 30.06 4.40
CA ALA A 148 10.51 28.65 4.78
C ALA A 148 9.25 27.84 4.37
N VAL A 149 8.06 28.47 4.43
CA VAL A 149 6.79 27.86 4.03
C VAL A 149 6.77 27.60 2.52
N ILE A 150 7.12 28.61 1.71
CA ILE A 150 7.13 28.48 0.24
C ILE A 150 8.14 27.38 -0.18
N ARG A 151 9.33 27.35 0.41
CA ARG A 151 10.30 26.28 0.18
C ARG A 151 9.73 24.90 0.50
N SER A 152 9.03 24.78 1.62
CA SER A 152 8.41 23.51 2.03
C SER A 152 7.33 23.05 1.06
N LEU A 153 6.55 23.99 0.50
CA LEU A 153 5.54 23.70 -0.51
C LEU A 153 6.18 23.27 -1.84
N ILE A 154 7.22 23.97 -2.29
CA ILE A 154 7.98 23.60 -3.50
C ILE A 154 8.59 22.22 -3.35
N GLU A 155 9.19 21.93 -2.19
CA GLU A 155 9.71 20.58 -1.90
C GLU A 155 8.60 19.54 -1.93
N GLY A 156 7.40 19.88 -1.45
CA GLY A 156 6.23 19.02 -1.54
C GLY A 156 5.84 18.72 -3.00
N VAL A 157 5.84 19.72 -3.87
CA VAL A 157 5.58 19.55 -5.32
C VAL A 157 6.64 18.65 -5.96
N ILE A 158 7.92 18.88 -5.65
CA ILE A 158 9.02 18.03 -6.12
C ILE A 158 8.84 16.59 -5.66
N ARG A 159 8.44 16.37 -4.40
CA ARG A 159 8.16 15.04 -3.84
C ARG A 159 7.04 14.34 -4.58
N ILE A 160 5.94 15.04 -4.88
CA ILE A 160 4.84 14.49 -5.69
C ILE A 160 5.37 14.10 -7.07
N ALA A 161 6.14 14.96 -7.74
CA ALA A 161 6.67 14.68 -9.06
C ALA A 161 7.59 13.44 -9.06
N ILE A 162 8.48 13.31 -8.08
CA ILE A 162 9.35 12.14 -7.91
C ILE A 162 8.51 10.89 -7.65
N PHE A 163 7.52 10.97 -6.76
CA PHE A 163 6.63 9.86 -6.42
C PHE A 163 5.84 9.38 -7.65
N MET A 164 5.25 10.31 -8.39
CA MET A 164 4.52 9.99 -9.62
C MET A 164 5.44 9.39 -10.69
N GLY A 165 6.62 9.97 -10.90
CA GLY A 165 7.61 9.44 -11.83
C GLY A 165 8.04 8.01 -11.48
N TYR A 166 8.31 7.75 -10.22
CA TYR A 166 8.66 6.43 -9.69
C TYR A 166 7.53 5.41 -9.94
N MET A 167 6.28 5.78 -9.64
CA MET A 167 5.13 4.89 -9.85
C MET A 167 4.87 4.60 -11.32
N ILE A 168 5.00 5.60 -12.19
CA ILE A 168 4.90 5.42 -13.65
C ILE A 168 6.00 4.48 -14.14
N LEU A 169 7.22 4.60 -13.63
CA LEU A 169 8.34 3.74 -14.01
C LEU A 169 8.07 2.28 -13.61
N ILE A 170 7.69 2.05 -12.35
CA ILE A 170 7.38 0.72 -11.82
C ILE A 170 6.19 0.09 -12.57
N SER A 171 5.16 0.88 -12.88
CA SER A 171 3.97 0.37 -13.57
C SER A 171 4.26 -0.19 -14.98
N LYS A 172 5.42 0.13 -15.56
CA LYS A 172 5.86 -0.40 -16.86
C LYS A 172 6.59 -1.73 -16.78
N MET A 173 7.08 -2.12 -15.60
CA MET A 173 7.77 -3.41 -15.39
C MET A 173 6.78 -4.57 -15.55
N LYS A 174 7.20 -5.66 -16.18
CA LYS A 174 6.33 -6.82 -16.48
C LYS A 174 5.75 -7.44 -15.22
N ASP A 175 6.59 -7.68 -14.21
CA ASP A 175 6.18 -8.31 -12.95
C ASP A 175 5.21 -7.42 -12.17
N MET A 176 5.48 -6.12 -12.14
CA MET A 176 4.59 -5.16 -11.49
C MET A 176 3.25 -4.99 -12.20
N LYS A 177 3.22 -5.10 -13.54
CA LYS A 177 1.94 -5.12 -14.28
C LYS A 177 1.07 -6.28 -13.82
N ARG A 178 1.67 -7.45 -13.58
CA ARG A 178 0.95 -8.64 -13.14
C ARG A 178 0.45 -8.48 -11.70
N VAL A 179 1.30 -8.00 -10.78
CA VAL A 179 0.88 -7.64 -9.41
C VAL A 179 -0.25 -6.60 -9.43
N PHE A 180 -0.19 -5.59 -10.29
CA PHE A 180 -1.25 -4.59 -10.43
C PHE A 180 -2.54 -5.13 -11.05
N SER A 181 -2.49 -6.24 -11.81
CA SER A 181 -3.69 -6.94 -12.26
C SER A 181 -4.35 -7.72 -11.12
N TYR A 182 -3.57 -8.37 -10.24
CA TYR A 182 -4.09 -8.95 -9.00
C TYR A 182 -4.70 -7.89 -8.07
N HIS A 183 -4.12 -6.69 -8.01
CA HIS A 183 -4.72 -5.57 -7.28
C HIS A 183 -6.04 -5.12 -7.89
N GLY A 184 -6.16 -5.13 -9.21
CA GLY A 184 -7.43 -4.91 -9.90
C GLY A 184 -8.46 -6.00 -9.58
N ALA A 185 -8.03 -7.28 -9.49
CA ALA A 185 -8.90 -8.40 -9.11
C ALA A 185 -9.41 -8.26 -7.67
N GLU A 186 -8.53 -7.88 -6.73
CA GLU A 186 -8.91 -7.56 -5.35
C GLU A 186 -10.04 -6.53 -5.31
N HIS A 187 -9.87 -5.38 -5.97
CA HIS A 187 -10.86 -4.31 -5.99
C HIS A 187 -12.19 -4.74 -6.60
N LYS A 188 -12.16 -5.43 -7.75
CA LYS A 188 -13.36 -5.91 -8.43
C LYS A 188 -14.13 -6.91 -7.55
N THR A 189 -13.42 -7.78 -6.85
CA THR A 189 -14.02 -8.78 -5.96
C THR A 189 -14.67 -8.12 -4.74
N ILE A 190 -13.98 -7.17 -4.09
CA ILE A 190 -14.55 -6.42 -2.96
C ILE A 190 -15.78 -5.62 -3.42
N ARG A 191 -15.73 -4.97 -4.57
CA ARG A 191 -16.86 -4.23 -5.12
C ARG A 191 -18.07 -5.13 -5.43
N CYS A 192 -17.84 -6.33 -5.95
CA CYS A 192 -18.90 -7.31 -6.20
C CYS A 192 -19.60 -7.69 -4.88
N TYR A 193 -18.82 -7.91 -3.83
CA TYR A 193 -19.34 -8.18 -2.48
C TYR A 193 -20.11 -6.98 -1.90
N GLU A 194 -19.58 -5.77 -2.01
CA GLU A 194 -20.25 -4.54 -1.56
C GLU A 194 -21.54 -4.25 -2.31
N ALA A 195 -21.62 -4.64 -3.58
CA ALA A 195 -22.84 -4.59 -4.38
C ALA A 195 -23.84 -5.69 -4.03
N GLN A 196 -23.48 -6.60 -3.12
CA GLN A 196 -24.28 -7.76 -2.72
C GLN A 196 -24.65 -8.69 -3.89
N LEU A 197 -23.77 -8.78 -4.88
CA LEU A 197 -23.92 -9.70 -5.99
C LEU A 197 -23.26 -11.05 -5.66
N PRO A 198 -23.75 -12.16 -6.24
CA PRO A 198 -23.07 -13.44 -6.14
C PRO A 198 -21.58 -13.33 -6.55
N LEU A 199 -20.68 -13.85 -5.75
CA LEU A 199 -19.24 -13.85 -6.01
C LEU A 199 -18.89 -14.87 -7.09
N THR A 200 -19.12 -14.48 -8.34
CA THR A 200 -18.79 -15.20 -9.56
C THR A 200 -17.81 -14.39 -10.40
N VAL A 201 -17.01 -15.05 -11.21
CA VAL A 201 -16.07 -14.38 -12.13
C VAL A 201 -16.81 -13.39 -13.04
N GLU A 202 -17.97 -13.78 -13.54
CA GLU A 202 -18.78 -12.95 -14.43
C GLU A 202 -19.23 -11.64 -13.75
N ASN A 203 -19.76 -11.71 -12.53
CA ASN A 203 -20.18 -10.53 -11.77
C ASN A 203 -18.97 -9.65 -11.40
N CYS A 204 -17.87 -10.26 -10.94
CA CYS A 204 -16.66 -9.53 -10.61
C CYS A 204 -16.03 -8.84 -11.83
N ARG A 205 -16.05 -9.47 -13.02
CA ARG A 205 -15.55 -8.89 -14.27
C ARG A 205 -16.27 -7.57 -14.60
N GLY A 206 -17.56 -7.47 -14.31
CA GLY A 206 -18.39 -6.28 -14.54
C GLY A 206 -18.06 -5.12 -13.57
N MET A 207 -17.30 -5.32 -12.49
CA MET A 207 -17.00 -4.28 -11.51
C MET A 207 -15.83 -3.39 -11.96
N THR A 208 -15.79 -2.15 -11.42
CA THR A 208 -14.64 -1.26 -11.62
C THR A 208 -13.46 -1.69 -10.75
N ARG A 209 -12.25 -1.53 -11.29
CA ARG A 209 -10.98 -1.76 -10.57
C ARG A 209 -10.57 -0.61 -9.64
N LEU A 210 -11.32 0.49 -9.61
CA LEU A 210 -11.03 1.62 -8.73
C LEU A 210 -11.83 1.48 -7.43
N HIS A 211 -11.17 1.61 -6.27
CA HIS A 211 -11.79 1.46 -4.96
C HIS A 211 -11.40 2.58 -4.00
N PRO A 212 -12.36 3.31 -3.37
CA PRO A 212 -12.06 4.50 -2.57
C PRO A 212 -11.30 4.20 -1.27
N ARG A 213 -11.35 2.98 -0.75
CA ARG A 213 -10.71 2.56 0.51
C ARG A 213 -9.43 1.73 0.29
N CYS A 214 -8.75 1.95 -0.82
CA CYS A 214 -7.53 1.25 -1.16
C CYS A 214 -6.30 1.80 -0.41
N GLY A 215 -5.36 0.91 -0.07
CA GLY A 215 -4.09 1.26 0.55
C GLY A 215 -3.21 2.19 -0.31
N THR A 216 -3.30 2.11 -1.65
CA THR A 216 -2.54 3.02 -2.54
C THR A 216 -3.09 4.43 -2.52
N SER A 217 -4.42 4.62 -2.37
CA SER A 217 -5.02 5.93 -2.12
C SER A 217 -4.53 6.51 -0.78
N PHE A 218 -4.33 5.67 0.23
CA PHE A 218 -3.75 6.08 1.51
C PHE A 218 -2.34 6.66 1.35
N LEU A 219 -1.48 6.07 0.50
CA LEU A 219 -0.14 6.62 0.23
C LEU A 219 -0.23 8.04 -0.34
N PHE A 220 -1.17 8.30 -1.24
CA PHE A 220 -1.38 9.65 -1.78
C PHE A 220 -1.78 10.64 -0.66
N VAL A 221 -2.69 10.23 0.22
CA VAL A 221 -3.11 11.03 1.39
C VAL A 221 -1.91 11.31 2.32
N VAL A 222 -1.05 10.31 2.56
CA VAL A 222 0.19 10.47 3.35
C VAL A 222 1.10 11.54 2.75
N VAL A 223 1.29 11.54 1.44
CA VAL A 223 2.09 12.55 0.75
C VAL A 223 1.46 13.95 0.93
N MET A 224 0.16 14.10 0.70
CA MET A 224 -0.53 15.39 0.83
C MET A 224 -0.47 15.92 2.27
N ILE A 225 -0.76 15.10 3.26
CA ILE A 225 -0.69 15.49 4.68
C ILE A 225 0.75 15.82 5.09
N SER A 226 1.75 15.09 4.57
CA SER A 226 3.15 15.40 4.83
C SER A 226 3.53 16.81 4.35
N ILE A 227 3.05 17.21 3.18
CA ILE A 227 3.32 18.56 2.64
C ILE A 227 2.74 19.63 3.55
N LEU A 228 1.47 19.47 3.95
CA LEU A 228 0.80 20.44 4.81
C LEU A 228 1.46 20.52 6.20
N LEU A 229 1.75 19.37 6.81
CA LEU A 229 2.37 19.32 8.13
C LEU A 229 3.79 19.88 8.10
N PHE A 230 4.59 19.56 7.08
CA PHE A 230 5.95 20.08 6.96
C PHE A 230 5.97 21.60 6.66
N ALA A 231 5.01 22.11 5.89
CA ALA A 231 4.86 23.54 5.68
C ALA A 231 4.49 24.27 6.99
N LEU A 232 3.56 23.70 7.76
CA LEU A 232 3.15 24.23 9.06
C LEU A 232 4.33 24.26 10.05
N VAL A 233 5.06 23.15 10.17
CA VAL A 233 6.23 23.07 11.06
C VAL A 233 7.33 24.03 10.60
N SER A 234 7.54 24.20 9.29
CA SER A 234 8.51 25.16 8.75
C SER A 234 8.12 26.63 9.04
N ALA A 235 6.83 26.93 9.26
CA ALA A 235 6.38 28.25 9.67
C ALA A 235 6.72 28.56 11.13
N VAL A 236 6.67 27.55 12.00
CA VAL A 236 6.92 27.68 13.46
C VAL A 236 8.41 27.50 13.80
N LEU A 237 9.07 26.58 13.11
CA LEU A 237 10.49 26.26 13.31
C LEU A 237 11.27 26.44 12.00
N PRO A 238 11.48 27.67 11.56
CA PRO A 238 12.20 27.93 10.33
C PRO A 238 13.69 27.56 10.54
N THR A 239 14.20 26.63 9.74
CA THR A 239 15.62 26.27 9.76
C THR A 239 16.17 26.25 8.34
N SER A 240 17.36 26.84 8.19
CA SER A 240 18.16 26.77 6.95
C SER A 240 19.05 25.52 6.91
N ASN A 241 19.29 24.89 8.06
CA ASN A 241 20.11 23.68 8.12
C ASN A 241 19.38 22.47 7.53
N MET A 242 19.91 21.94 6.44
CA MET A 242 19.34 20.83 5.70
C MET A 242 19.23 19.55 6.55
N LEU A 243 20.26 19.23 7.36
CA LEU A 243 20.22 18.04 8.21
C LEU A 243 19.13 18.14 9.27
N VAL A 244 18.98 19.32 9.89
CA VAL A 244 17.92 19.56 10.88
C VAL A 244 16.55 19.40 10.21
N ARG A 245 16.36 19.95 9.00
CA ARG A 245 15.11 19.78 8.24
C ARG A 245 14.81 18.30 7.99
N LEU A 246 15.81 17.53 7.55
CA LEU A 246 15.64 16.10 7.28
C LEU A 246 15.28 15.33 8.56
N VAL A 247 16.01 15.55 9.65
CA VAL A 247 15.72 14.89 10.94
C VAL A 247 14.32 15.22 11.45
N VAL A 248 13.92 16.48 11.43
CA VAL A 248 12.59 16.91 11.84
C VAL A 248 11.50 16.23 11.01
N ARG A 249 11.66 16.14 9.68
CA ARG A 249 10.70 15.48 8.79
C ARG A 249 10.60 13.98 9.06
N LEU A 250 11.72 13.30 9.26
CA LEU A 250 11.71 11.89 9.63
C LEU A 250 11.06 11.66 11.00
N ALA A 251 11.31 12.52 11.97
CA ALA A 251 10.66 12.46 13.28
C ALA A 251 9.14 12.73 13.21
N LEU A 252 8.68 13.48 12.21
CA LEU A 252 7.26 13.75 11.99
C LEU A 252 6.53 12.63 11.26
N LEU A 253 7.21 11.66 10.65
CA LEU A 253 6.56 10.58 9.89
C LEU A 253 5.51 9.80 10.67
N PRO A 254 5.73 9.40 11.94
CA PRO A 254 4.69 8.73 12.71
C PRO A 254 3.43 9.57 12.85
N PHE A 255 3.55 10.89 13.00
CA PHE A 255 2.42 11.81 13.08
C PHE A 255 1.71 11.95 11.73
N VAL A 256 2.45 12.04 10.63
CA VAL A 256 1.89 12.04 9.27
C VAL A 256 1.06 10.77 9.05
N VAL A 257 1.60 9.59 9.35
CA VAL A 257 0.89 8.31 9.21
C VAL A 257 -0.35 8.27 10.10
N ALA A 258 -0.23 8.71 11.35
CA ALA A 258 -1.32 8.75 12.32
C ALA A 258 -2.49 9.62 11.82
N ILE A 259 -2.20 10.84 11.41
CA ILE A 259 -3.21 11.79 10.90
C ILE A 259 -3.83 11.26 9.60
N SER A 260 -3.00 10.74 8.69
CA SER A 260 -3.47 10.18 7.42
C SER A 260 -4.41 8.99 7.62
N TYR A 261 -4.12 8.14 8.62
CA TYR A 261 -4.96 7.01 8.96
C TYR A 261 -6.34 7.46 9.47
N GLU A 262 -6.36 8.43 10.41
CA GLU A 262 -7.63 8.95 10.93
C GLU A 262 -8.43 9.67 9.85
N PHE A 263 -7.75 10.43 8.99
CA PHE A 263 -8.37 11.09 7.84
C PHE A 263 -9.00 10.07 6.89
N ASN A 264 -8.24 9.04 6.50
CA ASN A 264 -8.75 8.00 5.59
C ASN A 264 -9.92 7.23 6.20
N ARG A 265 -9.87 6.98 7.51
CA ARG A 265 -10.97 6.34 8.24
C ARG A 265 -12.22 7.22 8.29
N LEU A 266 -12.05 8.52 8.51
CA LEU A 266 -13.16 9.48 8.50
C LEU A 266 -13.82 9.54 7.13
N VAL A 267 -13.01 9.70 6.09
CA VAL A 267 -13.48 9.78 4.69
C VAL A 267 -14.13 8.47 4.24
N GLY A 268 -13.57 7.32 4.64
CA GLY A 268 -14.11 5.99 4.29
C GLY A 268 -15.50 5.71 4.87
N ARG A 269 -15.84 6.33 6.02
CA ARG A 269 -17.15 6.17 6.66
C ARG A 269 -18.27 6.99 6.01
N HIS A 270 -17.93 8.11 5.42
CA HIS A 270 -18.90 9.04 4.87
C HIS A 270 -18.90 8.94 3.34
N ASP A 271 -20.08 9.14 2.73
CA ASP A 271 -20.21 9.23 1.28
C ASP A 271 -21.01 10.50 0.96
N ASN A 272 -20.29 11.60 0.85
CA ASN A 272 -20.83 12.89 0.47
C ASN A 272 -19.93 13.53 -0.61
N TRP A 273 -20.37 14.65 -1.16
CA TRP A 273 -19.64 15.36 -2.21
C TRP A 273 -18.20 15.73 -1.79
N LEU A 274 -18.00 16.09 -0.51
CA LEU A 274 -16.70 16.47 0.01
C LEU A 274 -15.75 15.25 0.07
N THR A 275 -16.21 14.10 0.58
CA THR A 275 -15.39 12.88 0.61
C THR A 275 -15.04 12.39 -0.79
N ARG A 276 -15.94 12.56 -1.77
CA ARG A 276 -15.67 12.24 -3.18
C ARG A 276 -14.57 13.12 -3.76
N ILE A 277 -14.58 14.44 -3.48
CA ILE A 277 -13.50 15.35 -3.90
C ILE A 277 -12.17 14.96 -3.23
N LEU A 278 -12.20 14.68 -1.93
CA LEU A 278 -10.98 14.32 -1.18
C LEU A 278 -10.37 12.99 -1.60
N THR A 279 -11.18 12.03 -2.04
CA THR A 279 -10.71 10.73 -2.54
C THR A 279 -10.37 10.72 -4.02
N ALA A 280 -10.88 11.67 -4.81
CA ALA A 280 -10.71 11.70 -6.26
C ALA A 280 -9.24 11.61 -6.73
N PRO A 281 -8.27 12.34 -6.12
CA PRO A 281 -6.88 12.22 -6.51
C PRO A 281 -6.30 10.82 -6.24
N GLY A 282 -6.65 10.21 -5.10
CA GLY A 282 -6.26 8.85 -4.76
C GLY A 282 -6.88 7.81 -5.71
N MET A 283 -8.14 7.98 -6.07
CA MET A 283 -8.82 7.15 -7.08
C MET A 283 -8.17 7.29 -8.45
N TRP A 284 -7.85 8.52 -8.88
CA TRP A 284 -7.14 8.75 -10.14
C TRP A 284 -5.76 8.08 -10.14
N PHE A 285 -5.05 8.12 -9.02
CA PHE A 285 -3.74 7.49 -8.86
C PHE A 285 -3.79 5.96 -9.06
N GLN A 286 -4.90 5.31 -8.73
CA GLN A 286 -5.09 3.87 -8.96
C GLN A 286 -5.01 3.47 -10.44
N ASN A 287 -5.17 4.39 -11.39
CA ASN A 287 -4.95 4.08 -12.80
C ASN A 287 -3.52 3.63 -13.11
N PHE A 288 -2.55 3.98 -12.26
CA PHE A 288 -1.15 3.55 -12.36
C PHE A 288 -0.84 2.32 -11.51
N THR A 289 -1.67 2.00 -10.53
CA THR A 289 -1.41 0.95 -9.54
C THR A 289 -2.37 -0.22 -9.62
N THR A 290 -3.32 -0.19 -10.56
CA THR A 290 -4.23 -1.31 -10.86
C THR A 290 -4.34 -1.51 -12.37
N ASN A 291 -4.41 -2.77 -12.81
CA ASN A 291 -4.69 -3.15 -14.18
C ASN A 291 -5.96 -4.04 -14.25
N GLU A 292 -6.47 -4.23 -15.46
CA GLU A 292 -7.56 -5.19 -15.67
C GLU A 292 -7.05 -6.61 -15.43
N PRO A 293 -7.69 -7.38 -14.52
CA PRO A 293 -7.34 -8.75 -14.26
C PRO A 293 -7.95 -9.69 -15.33
N ASP A 294 -7.32 -10.82 -15.53
CA ASP A 294 -7.93 -11.96 -16.20
C ASP A 294 -8.85 -12.76 -15.26
N ASP A 295 -9.58 -13.72 -15.80
CA ASP A 295 -10.53 -14.52 -15.05
C ASP A 295 -9.88 -15.36 -13.95
N SER A 296 -8.68 -15.88 -14.23
CA SER A 296 -7.93 -16.69 -13.27
C SER A 296 -7.53 -15.87 -12.02
N MET A 297 -7.24 -14.59 -12.19
CA MET A 297 -6.95 -13.66 -11.09
C MET A 297 -8.21 -13.31 -10.28
N LEU A 298 -9.37 -13.22 -10.95
CA LEU A 298 -10.66 -13.03 -10.29
C LEU A 298 -11.04 -14.25 -9.43
N GLU A 299 -10.76 -15.47 -9.90
CA GLU A 299 -10.94 -16.69 -9.09
C GLU A 299 -10.14 -16.63 -7.78
N VAL A 300 -8.86 -16.22 -7.85
CA VAL A 300 -8.02 -16.05 -6.66
C VAL A 300 -8.59 -15.00 -5.72
N GLY A 301 -9.07 -13.87 -6.25
CA GLY A 301 -9.70 -12.81 -5.45
C GLY A 301 -10.98 -13.27 -4.77
N ILE A 302 -11.83 -14.01 -5.48
CA ILE A 302 -13.09 -14.57 -4.95
C ILE A 302 -12.80 -15.57 -3.84
N GLU A 303 -11.84 -16.46 -4.04
CA GLU A 303 -11.45 -17.45 -3.03
C GLU A 303 -10.87 -16.75 -1.79
N ALA A 304 -9.96 -15.78 -1.99
CA ALA A 304 -9.37 -15.02 -0.90
C ALA A 304 -10.44 -14.28 -0.06
N LEU A 305 -11.44 -13.69 -0.71
CA LEU A 305 -12.52 -12.99 -0.03
C LEU A 305 -13.41 -13.94 0.75
N LYS A 306 -13.83 -15.07 0.15
CA LYS A 306 -14.70 -16.07 0.81
C LYS A 306 -14.10 -16.58 2.11
N LEU A 307 -12.78 -16.81 2.15
CA LEU A 307 -12.08 -17.31 3.33
C LEU A 307 -12.05 -16.35 4.52
N VAL A 308 -12.28 -15.05 4.29
CA VAL A 308 -12.24 -14.02 5.35
C VAL A 308 -13.60 -13.43 5.68
N LEU A 309 -14.66 -13.86 5.01
CA LEU A 309 -16.00 -13.43 5.35
C LEU A 309 -16.30 -13.79 6.81
N PRO A 310 -16.93 -12.90 7.59
CA PRO A 310 -17.30 -13.19 8.96
C PRO A 310 -18.43 -14.19 9.01
N ASP A 311 -18.45 -14.99 10.08
CA ASP A 311 -19.52 -15.95 10.34
C ASP A 311 -20.84 -15.23 10.72
N GLU A 312 -20.75 -14.04 11.34
CA GLU A 312 -21.89 -13.18 11.67
C GLU A 312 -22.10 -12.11 10.58
N ALA A 313 -23.30 -12.08 10.02
CA ALA A 313 -23.64 -11.10 9.00
C ALA A 313 -23.47 -9.65 9.48
N GLY A 314 -22.67 -8.87 8.77
CA GLY A 314 -22.43 -7.46 9.07
C GLY A 314 -21.33 -7.17 10.08
N ALA A 315 -20.60 -8.17 10.59
CA ALA A 315 -19.45 -7.96 11.48
C ALA A 315 -18.26 -7.28 10.73
N ASP A 316 -18.28 -7.28 9.42
CA ASP A 316 -17.32 -6.60 8.54
C ASP A 316 -17.75 -5.18 8.11
N ARG A 317 -18.90 -4.68 8.57
CA ARG A 317 -19.37 -3.33 8.19
C ARG A 317 -18.57 -2.24 8.91
N TRP A 318 -18.39 -1.12 8.20
CA TRP A 318 -17.72 0.08 8.74
C TRP A 318 -18.56 0.80 9.78
#